data_1a236b987656924fe01167714697d6c7
#
_entry.id   1a236b987656924fe01167714697d6c7
#
_cell.length_a   1.000
_cell.length_b   1.000
_cell.length_c   1.000
_cell.angle_alpha   90.00
_cell.angle_beta   90.00
_cell.angle_gamma   90.00
#
_symmetry.space_group_name_H-M   'P 1'
#
loop_
_entity.id
_entity.type
_entity.pdbx_description
1 polymer ?
#
loop_
_entity_poly.entity_id
_entity_poly.type
_entity_poly.pdbx_seq_one_letter_code
_entity_poly.pdbx_strand_id
1 'polypeptide(L)'
;LCDKLAIVAGIDLAIQEALFDHDERRELGNGAWIDVRAGWLTGGQERSDRGIGTVADDLFDALITAVPWRAERRQMYDRVLDVPRLVSFHDLLSEPAPHPAIARLRVRLNDIYARELGEPFTSVGLCLYRDGSDSVAWHGDNIGRSSAEDTMVAILSLGATRAFALRPRGGGRSLRLPQSHGDLLVMGGSCQRTWEHAVPKTAKPTGPRISIQFRPRDVR
;
A
#
# COMPACT_ATOMS: atom_id res chain seq x y z
N LEU A 1 33.61 -5.25 -31.92
CA LEU A 1 33.37 -5.84 -30.58
C LEU A 1 32.57 -4.88 -29.69
N CYS A 2 32.78 -3.55 -29.78
CA CYS A 2 32.04 -2.55 -29.00
C CYS A 2 30.54 -2.50 -29.35
N ASP A 3 30.17 -2.62 -30.62
CA ASP A 3 28.77 -2.51 -31.06
C ASP A 3 27.89 -3.69 -30.57
N LYS A 4 28.47 -4.89 -30.47
CA LYS A 4 27.74 -6.05 -29.96
C LYS A 4 27.47 -5.98 -28.47
N LEU A 5 28.37 -5.37 -27.69
CA LEU A 5 28.17 -5.16 -26.24
C LEU A 5 27.12 -4.08 -25.94
N ALA A 6 27.08 -3.03 -26.74
CA ALA A 6 26.07 -1.97 -26.63
C ALA A 6 24.66 -2.46 -27.00
N ILE A 7 24.53 -3.34 -28.00
CA ILE A 7 23.26 -3.95 -28.41
C ILE A 7 22.76 -4.93 -27.33
N VAL A 8 23.63 -5.74 -26.74
CA VAL A 8 23.24 -6.66 -25.65
C VAL A 8 22.82 -5.92 -24.40
N ALA A 9 23.53 -4.85 -24.02
CA ALA A 9 23.16 -4.01 -22.88
C ALA A 9 21.82 -3.27 -23.10
N GLY A 10 21.56 -2.81 -24.33
CA GLY A 10 20.28 -2.18 -24.70
C GLY A 10 19.10 -3.16 -24.71
N ILE A 11 19.33 -4.42 -25.11
CA ILE A 11 18.32 -5.48 -25.09
C ILE A 11 18.04 -5.91 -23.63
N ASP A 12 19.06 -6.03 -22.79
CA ASP A 12 18.88 -6.34 -21.37
C ASP A 12 18.11 -5.24 -20.63
N LEU A 13 18.39 -3.95 -20.91
CA LEU A 13 17.62 -2.84 -20.35
C LEU A 13 16.14 -2.87 -20.81
N ALA A 14 15.90 -3.08 -22.10
CA ALA A 14 14.55 -3.15 -22.66
C ALA A 14 13.77 -4.37 -22.13
N ILE A 15 14.44 -5.52 -21.94
CA ILE A 15 13.84 -6.72 -21.34
C ILE A 15 13.57 -6.47 -19.85
N GLN A 16 14.45 -5.76 -19.15
CA GLN A 16 14.29 -5.42 -17.75
C GLN A 16 13.15 -4.41 -17.56
N GLU A 17 13.04 -3.39 -18.40
CA GLU A 17 11.88 -2.48 -18.43
C GLU A 17 10.58 -3.21 -18.77
N ALA A 18 10.57 -4.13 -19.73
CA ALA A 18 9.39 -4.93 -20.09
C ALA A 18 9.01 -5.96 -19.02
N LEU A 19 9.97 -6.47 -18.24
CA LEU A 19 9.71 -7.37 -17.10
C LEU A 19 9.18 -6.64 -15.86
N PHE A 20 9.40 -5.32 -15.74
CA PHE A 20 8.94 -4.48 -14.62
C PHE A 20 7.68 -3.66 -14.95
N ASP A 21 7.20 -3.68 -16.18
CA ASP A 21 5.93 -3.03 -16.59
C ASP A 21 4.72 -3.95 -16.29
N HIS A 22 4.63 -4.42 -15.04
CA HIS A 22 3.45 -5.12 -14.53
C HIS A 22 2.52 -4.15 -13.79
N ASP A 23 2.25 -3.02 -14.43
CA ASP A 23 1.15 -2.15 -14.04
C ASP A 23 -0.14 -2.80 -14.52
N GLU A 24 -0.85 -3.47 -13.62
CA GLU A 24 -2.07 -4.18 -13.94
C GLU A 24 -3.27 -3.51 -13.28
N ARG A 25 -4.04 -2.76 -14.09
CA ARG A 25 -5.38 -2.32 -13.69
C ARG A 25 -6.39 -3.42 -13.95
N ARG A 26 -7.17 -3.75 -12.93
CA ARG A 26 -8.26 -4.72 -13.00
C ARG A 26 -9.58 -4.08 -12.61
N GLU A 27 -10.57 -4.20 -13.49
CA GLU A 27 -11.94 -3.89 -13.16
C GLU A 27 -12.53 -4.99 -12.28
N LEU A 28 -13.17 -4.58 -11.19
CA LEU A 28 -13.80 -5.48 -10.22
C LEU A 28 -15.34 -5.51 -10.37
N GLY A 29 -15.88 -4.72 -11.30
CA GLY A 29 -17.32 -4.53 -11.50
C GLY A 29 -17.92 -3.40 -10.67
N ASN A 30 -19.09 -2.92 -11.07
CA ASN A 30 -19.85 -1.85 -10.41
C ASN A 30 -19.05 -0.53 -10.24
N GLY A 31 -18.10 -0.24 -11.13
CA GLY A 31 -17.21 0.92 -11.05
C GLY A 31 -16.06 0.80 -10.05
N ALA A 32 -15.88 -0.36 -9.43
CA ALA A 32 -14.71 -0.64 -8.59
C ALA A 32 -13.56 -1.16 -9.43
N TRP A 33 -12.35 -0.72 -9.11
CA TRP A 33 -11.12 -1.19 -9.75
C TRP A 33 -9.94 -1.22 -8.78
N ILE A 34 -8.91 -1.97 -9.17
CA ILE A 34 -7.61 -1.97 -8.51
C ILE A 34 -6.51 -1.73 -9.54
N ASP A 35 -5.46 -1.04 -9.11
CA ASP A 35 -4.22 -0.85 -9.87
C ASP A 35 -3.07 -1.44 -9.05
N VAL A 36 -2.35 -2.42 -9.62
CA VAL A 36 -1.28 -3.16 -8.93
C VAL A 36 0.04 -2.88 -9.64
N ARG A 37 1.00 -2.34 -8.90
CA ARG A 37 2.34 -2.02 -9.39
C ARG A 37 3.38 -2.74 -8.56
N ALA A 38 3.85 -3.85 -9.09
CA ALA A 38 4.87 -4.64 -8.42
C ALA A 38 6.21 -3.89 -8.41
N GLY A 39 6.88 -3.87 -7.26
CA GLY A 39 8.18 -3.24 -7.12
C GLY A 39 8.21 -1.73 -7.40
N TRP A 40 7.07 -1.03 -7.28
CA TRP A 40 6.96 0.41 -7.58
C TRP A 40 8.01 1.29 -6.88
N LEU A 41 8.43 0.91 -5.68
CA LEU A 41 9.48 1.61 -4.93
C LEU A 41 10.86 0.95 -5.07
N THR A 42 10.95 -0.28 -5.55
CA THR A 42 12.21 -1.02 -5.71
C THR A 42 12.72 -1.06 -7.14
N GLY A 43 11.84 -0.90 -8.14
CA GLY A 43 12.16 -1.00 -9.58
C GLY A 43 12.78 0.25 -10.20
N GLY A 44 12.84 1.39 -9.49
CA GLY A 44 13.51 2.60 -9.96
C GLY A 44 15.01 2.59 -9.67
N GLN A 45 15.81 3.31 -10.49
CA GLN A 45 17.26 3.48 -10.29
C GLN A 45 17.65 4.29 -9.03
N GLU A 46 16.71 4.58 -8.16
CA GLU A 46 16.97 5.25 -6.90
C GLU A 46 17.70 4.31 -5.95
N ARG A 47 19.02 4.40 -5.94
CA ARG A 47 19.87 3.67 -4.99
C ARG A 47 19.67 4.24 -3.59
N SER A 48 19.74 3.37 -2.60
CA SER A 48 19.79 3.77 -1.20
C SER A 48 20.95 4.77 -0.96
N ASP A 49 20.71 5.80 -0.18
CA ASP A 49 21.75 6.77 0.25
C ASP A 49 22.87 6.06 1.03
N ARG A 50 22.63 4.85 1.55
CA ARG A 50 23.60 4.02 2.28
C ARG A 50 24.43 3.10 1.39
N GLY A 51 24.19 3.10 0.07
CA GLY A 51 24.96 2.36 -0.93
C GLY A 51 24.71 0.85 -1.01
N ILE A 52 24.00 0.25 -0.07
CA ILE A 52 23.59 -1.17 -0.06
C ILE A 52 22.11 -1.21 0.28
N GLY A 53 21.28 -1.75 -0.62
CA GLY A 53 19.82 -1.82 -0.47
C GLY A 53 19.07 -0.86 -1.39
N THR A 54 17.77 -0.83 -1.25
CA THR A 54 16.86 0.02 -2.02
C THR A 54 16.31 1.17 -1.17
N VAL A 55 15.71 2.17 -1.80
CA VAL A 55 14.96 3.24 -1.10
C VAL A 55 13.85 2.65 -0.20
N ALA A 56 13.29 1.51 -0.61
CA ALA A 56 12.28 0.80 0.17
C ALA A 56 12.85 0.20 1.46
N ASP A 57 14.08 -0.34 1.43
CA ASP A 57 14.76 -0.88 2.62
C ASP A 57 15.06 0.24 3.63
N ASP A 58 15.65 1.35 3.16
CA ASP A 58 15.94 2.50 4.01
C ASP A 58 14.67 3.07 4.66
N LEU A 59 13.57 3.14 3.89
CA LEU A 59 12.30 3.62 4.40
C LEU A 59 11.69 2.66 5.42
N PHE A 60 11.78 1.35 5.19
CA PHE A 60 11.30 0.35 6.14
C PHE A 60 12.01 0.47 7.49
N ASP A 61 13.35 0.51 7.48
CA ASP A 61 14.18 0.62 8.68
C ASP A 61 13.93 1.93 9.44
N ALA A 62 13.79 3.03 8.70
CA ALA A 62 13.49 4.32 9.30
C ALA A 62 12.11 4.33 9.96
N LEU A 63 11.07 3.81 9.29
CA LEU A 63 9.70 3.83 9.82
C LEU A 63 9.50 2.91 11.01
N ILE A 64 10.14 1.73 11.04
CA ILE A 64 10.09 0.82 12.19
C ILE A 64 10.49 1.55 13.48
N THR A 65 11.49 2.42 13.39
CA THR A 65 12.10 3.09 14.55
C THR A 65 11.44 4.45 14.85
N ALA A 66 11.13 5.25 13.81
CA ALA A 66 10.72 6.65 13.98
C ALA A 66 9.22 6.83 14.23
N VAL A 67 8.37 5.90 13.77
CA VAL A 67 6.92 6.05 13.87
C VAL A 67 6.44 5.77 15.32
N PRO A 68 5.59 6.63 15.89
CA PRO A 68 5.01 6.40 17.22
C PRO A 68 3.90 5.34 17.13
N TRP A 69 4.31 4.09 17.02
CA TRP A 69 3.40 2.95 16.91
C TRP A 69 2.51 2.81 18.15
N ARG A 70 1.20 2.64 17.94
CA ARG A 70 0.22 2.47 19.02
C ARG A 70 -0.57 1.19 18.83
N ALA A 71 -0.78 0.46 19.93
CA ALA A 71 -1.77 -0.60 19.97
C ALA A 71 -3.17 0.04 20.00
N GLU A 72 -4.06 -0.41 19.14
CA GLU A 72 -5.45 0.02 19.10
C GLU A 72 -6.31 -1.04 19.78
N ARG A 73 -7.28 -0.60 20.59
CA ARG A 73 -8.30 -1.46 21.20
C ARG A 73 -9.65 -1.09 20.62
N ARG A 74 -10.41 -2.10 20.25
CA ARG A 74 -11.78 -1.90 19.75
C ARG A 74 -12.79 -2.68 20.57
N GLN A 75 -13.90 -2.02 20.87
CA GLN A 75 -15.07 -2.70 21.39
C GLN A 75 -15.65 -3.59 20.29
N MET A 76 -15.65 -4.91 20.53
CA MET A 76 -16.31 -5.90 19.68
C MET A 76 -17.29 -6.67 20.53
N TYR A 77 -18.58 -6.45 20.28
CA TYR A 77 -19.67 -6.93 21.16
C TYR A 77 -19.44 -6.43 22.60
N ASP A 78 -19.40 -7.32 23.56
CA ASP A 78 -19.22 -7.07 25.01
C ASP A 78 -17.76 -7.08 25.49
N ARG A 79 -16.81 -7.21 24.57
CA ARG A 79 -15.38 -7.30 24.87
C ARG A 79 -14.58 -6.22 24.18
N VAL A 80 -13.60 -5.69 24.90
CA VAL A 80 -12.55 -4.86 24.31
C VAL A 80 -11.42 -5.79 23.88
N LEU A 81 -11.16 -5.85 22.58
CA LEU A 81 -10.10 -6.68 22.01
C LEU A 81 -8.96 -5.79 21.48
N ASP A 82 -7.74 -6.26 21.66
CA ASP A 82 -6.59 -5.65 21.01
C ASP A 82 -6.67 -5.92 19.49
N VAL A 83 -6.55 -4.84 18.71
CA VAL A 83 -6.44 -4.96 17.26
C VAL A 83 -5.07 -5.57 16.95
N PRO A 84 -5.00 -6.72 16.26
CA PRO A 84 -3.75 -7.43 16.04
C PRO A 84 -2.89 -6.75 14.96
N ARG A 85 -2.43 -5.57 15.23
CA ARG A 85 -1.41 -4.76 14.54
C ARG A 85 -1.18 -3.46 15.32
N LEU A 86 -0.06 -2.80 15.05
CA LEU A 86 0.18 -1.44 15.54
C LEU A 86 -0.18 -0.43 14.46
N VAL A 87 -0.63 0.75 14.86
CA VAL A 87 -1.09 1.80 13.93
C VAL A 87 -0.50 3.17 14.27
N SER A 88 -0.46 4.05 13.26
CA SER A 88 -0.21 5.47 13.39
C SER A 88 -0.94 6.21 12.27
N PHE A 89 -1.62 7.34 12.58
CA PHE A 89 -2.38 8.13 11.61
C PHE A 89 -1.94 9.58 11.65
N HIS A 90 -1.82 10.19 10.47
CA HIS A 90 -1.36 11.57 10.31
C HIS A 90 -2.20 12.28 9.25
N ASP A 91 -2.68 13.48 9.62
CA ASP A 91 -3.27 14.42 8.67
C ASP A 91 -2.15 15.31 8.12
N LEU A 92 -1.76 15.05 6.87
CA LEU A 92 -0.66 15.72 6.20
C LEU A 92 -0.97 17.18 5.76
N LEU A 93 -2.17 17.67 6.05
CA LEU A 93 -2.52 19.09 5.90
C LEU A 93 -2.25 19.88 7.17
N SER A 94 -2.38 19.26 8.34
CA SER A 94 -2.29 19.90 9.65
C SER A 94 -0.96 19.64 10.38
N GLU A 95 -0.28 18.53 10.04
CA GLU A 95 0.96 18.13 10.70
C GLU A 95 2.02 17.63 9.71
N PRO A 96 3.31 17.68 10.05
CA PRO A 96 4.37 17.09 9.25
C PRO A 96 4.18 15.59 9.09
N ALA A 97 4.56 15.07 7.93
CA ALA A 97 4.64 13.63 7.72
C ALA A 97 5.62 12.99 8.74
N PRO A 98 5.34 11.76 9.22
CA PRO A 98 6.16 11.08 10.22
C PRO A 98 7.60 10.78 9.73
N HIS A 99 7.82 10.86 8.43
CA HIS A 99 9.13 10.77 7.79
C HIS A 99 9.13 11.55 6.46
N PRO A 100 10.22 12.24 6.08
CA PRO A 100 10.26 13.05 4.85
C PRO A 100 9.93 12.26 3.57
N ALA A 101 10.28 10.98 3.50
CA ALA A 101 9.94 10.14 2.36
C ALA A 101 8.43 9.97 2.18
N ILE A 102 7.63 9.98 3.24
CA ILE A 102 6.15 9.92 3.16
C ILE A 102 5.61 11.14 2.41
N ALA A 103 6.15 12.34 2.68
CA ALA A 103 5.75 13.55 1.96
C ALA A 103 6.11 13.45 0.46
N ARG A 104 7.30 12.94 0.13
CA ARG A 104 7.70 12.71 -1.28
C ARG A 104 6.81 11.69 -1.98
N LEU A 105 6.51 10.58 -1.32
CA LEU A 105 5.61 9.56 -1.84
C LEU A 105 4.21 10.11 -2.10
N ARG A 106 3.68 10.96 -1.21
CA ARG A 106 2.40 11.64 -1.41
C ARG A 106 2.42 12.51 -2.66
N VAL A 107 3.47 13.30 -2.87
CA VAL A 107 3.62 14.13 -4.09
C VAL A 107 3.59 13.23 -5.32
N ARG A 108 4.42 12.18 -5.37
CA ARG A 108 4.46 11.24 -6.50
C ARG A 108 3.12 10.55 -6.77
N LEU A 109 2.41 10.14 -5.72
CA LEU A 109 1.06 9.57 -5.86
C LEU A 109 0.05 10.58 -6.38
N ASN A 110 0.12 11.82 -5.94
CA ASN A 110 -0.74 12.90 -6.44
C ASN A 110 -0.46 13.21 -7.91
N ASP A 111 0.81 13.22 -8.34
CA ASP A 111 1.18 13.43 -9.75
C ASP A 111 0.57 12.33 -10.65
N ILE A 112 0.45 11.10 -10.15
CA ILE A 112 -0.11 9.98 -10.91
C ILE A 112 -1.64 9.95 -10.85
N TYR A 113 -2.24 10.13 -9.67
CA TYR A 113 -3.63 9.77 -9.42
C TYR A 113 -4.57 10.95 -9.12
N ALA A 114 -4.05 12.14 -8.71
CA ALA A 114 -4.95 13.22 -8.26
C ALA A 114 -5.86 13.73 -9.37
N ARG A 115 -5.44 13.65 -10.65
CA ARG A 115 -6.27 14.04 -11.78
C ARG A 115 -7.49 13.12 -11.96
N GLU A 116 -7.29 11.80 -11.80
CA GLU A 116 -8.36 10.81 -11.91
C GLU A 116 -9.24 10.81 -10.66
N LEU A 117 -8.62 10.96 -9.48
CA LEU A 117 -9.32 11.09 -8.21
C LEU A 117 -10.11 12.40 -8.10
N GLY A 118 -9.69 13.49 -8.79
CA GLY A 118 -10.27 14.82 -8.70
C GLY A 118 -9.78 15.63 -7.49
N GLU A 119 -8.93 15.08 -6.65
CA GLU A 119 -8.39 15.71 -5.44
C GLU A 119 -7.07 15.03 -5.01
N PRO A 120 -6.26 15.68 -4.15
CA PRO A 120 -5.02 15.07 -3.66
C PRO A 120 -5.26 14.09 -2.50
N PHE A 121 -4.34 13.17 -2.30
CA PHE A 121 -4.19 12.45 -1.04
C PHE A 121 -3.73 13.43 0.04
N THR A 122 -4.40 13.42 1.19
CA THR A 122 -4.17 14.41 2.26
C THR A 122 -3.82 13.78 3.61
N SER A 123 -4.04 12.49 3.77
CA SER A 123 -3.76 11.78 5.01
C SER A 123 -2.99 10.49 4.77
N VAL A 124 -2.30 10.00 5.80
CA VAL A 124 -1.61 8.73 5.78
C VAL A 124 -1.89 7.93 7.04
N GLY A 125 -2.28 6.67 6.85
CA GLY A 125 -2.32 5.66 7.88
C GLY A 125 -1.15 4.71 7.72
N LEU A 126 -0.52 4.33 8.82
CA LEU A 126 0.51 3.29 8.85
C LEU A 126 0.05 2.14 9.72
N CYS A 127 0.22 0.92 9.23
CA CYS A 127 -0.05 -0.30 9.98
C CYS A 127 1.21 -1.16 10.01
N LEU A 128 1.67 -1.52 11.20
CA LEU A 128 2.75 -2.47 11.40
C LEU A 128 2.17 -3.83 11.80
N TYR A 129 2.38 -4.81 10.94
CA TYR A 129 2.14 -6.23 11.20
C TYR A 129 3.48 -6.83 11.63
N ARG A 130 3.61 -7.22 12.89
CA ARG A 130 4.87 -7.67 13.50
C ARG A 130 5.28 -9.05 13.01
N ASP A 131 4.28 -9.90 12.77
CA ASP A 131 4.45 -11.28 12.29
C ASP A 131 3.16 -11.81 11.65
N GLY A 132 3.07 -13.11 11.44
CA GLY A 132 1.92 -13.78 10.84
C GLY A 132 0.65 -13.78 11.69
N SER A 133 0.73 -13.54 12.99
CA SER A 133 -0.41 -13.47 13.91
C SER A 133 -1.16 -12.13 13.78
N ASP A 134 -0.47 -11.07 13.38
CA ASP A 134 -1.07 -9.77 13.13
C ASP A 134 -1.91 -9.80 11.83
N SER A 135 -3.03 -9.10 11.86
CA SER A 135 -4.04 -9.16 10.79
C SER A 135 -4.95 -7.94 10.79
N VAL A 136 -5.73 -7.79 9.73
CA VAL A 136 -6.93 -6.97 9.73
C VAL A 136 -8.09 -7.79 9.15
N ALA A 137 -9.22 -7.75 9.85
CA ALA A 137 -10.45 -8.42 9.43
C ALA A 137 -11.03 -7.75 8.17
N TRP A 138 -12.00 -8.39 7.53
CA TRP A 138 -12.73 -7.86 6.41
C TRP A 138 -13.39 -6.52 6.75
N HIS A 139 -13.06 -5.49 5.98
CA HIS A 139 -13.62 -4.13 6.11
C HIS A 139 -13.45 -3.38 4.77
N GLY A 140 -14.15 -2.26 4.65
CA GLY A 140 -13.88 -1.23 3.64
C GLY A 140 -13.56 0.07 4.36
N ASP A 141 -12.76 0.93 3.76
CA ASP A 141 -12.52 2.29 4.24
C ASP A 141 -13.74 3.16 3.87
N ASN A 142 -14.89 2.79 4.41
CA ASN A 142 -16.20 3.35 4.06
C ASN A 142 -16.80 4.24 5.17
N ILE A 143 -15.94 4.84 5.98
CA ILE A 143 -16.31 5.85 6.98
C ILE A 143 -16.03 7.24 6.41
N GLY A 144 -16.98 8.17 6.57
CA GLY A 144 -16.92 9.49 5.97
C GLY A 144 -17.43 9.48 4.52
N ARG A 145 -16.81 10.25 3.63
CA ARG A 145 -17.27 10.42 2.23
C ARG A 145 -17.28 9.11 1.44
N SER A 146 -16.34 8.25 1.67
CA SER A 146 -16.24 6.95 0.98
C SER A 146 -17.41 6.01 1.22
N SER A 147 -18.31 6.35 2.14
CA SER A 147 -19.59 5.64 2.31
C SER A 147 -20.59 5.90 1.17
N ALA A 148 -20.49 7.04 0.49
CA ALA A 148 -21.42 7.48 -0.53
C ALA A 148 -20.76 7.84 -1.87
N GLU A 149 -19.50 8.26 -1.86
CA GLU A 149 -18.75 8.75 -3.01
C GLU A 149 -17.66 7.78 -3.47
N ASP A 150 -17.31 7.83 -4.74
CA ASP A 150 -16.15 7.15 -5.28
C ASP A 150 -14.88 7.79 -4.74
N THR A 151 -13.88 6.97 -4.45
CA THR A 151 -12.63 7.45 -3.88
C THR A 151 -11.45 6.53 -4.24
N MET A 152 -10.26 6.91 -3.82
CA MET A 152 -9.07 6.06 -3.95
C MET A 152 -8.37 5.89 -2.60
N VAL A 153 -7.84 4.70 -2.39
CA VAL A 153 -6.90 4.41 -1.30
C VAL A 153 -5.66 3.77 -1.90
N ALA A 154 -4.52 4.42 -1.74
CA ALA A 154 -3.24 3.90 -2.23
C ALA A 154 -2.46 3.26 -1.08
N ILE A 155 -2.01 2.02 -1.26
CA ILE A 155 -1.34 1.20 -0.24
C ILE A 155 0.05 0.83 -0.74
N LEU A 156 1.09 1.34 -0.09
CA LEU A 156 2.47 0.90 -0.31
C LEU A 156 2.85 -0.11 0.77
N SER A 157 3.45 -1.21 0.34
CA SER A 157 3.87 -2.32 1.21
C SER A 157 5.39 -2.33 1.40
N LEU A 158 5.86 -2.46 2.62
CA LEU A 158 7.28 -2.59 2.96
C LEU A 158 7.51 -3.80 3.86
N GLY A 159 8.64 -4.49 3.71
CA GLY A 159 9.03 -5.64 4.51
C GLY A 159 8.45 -6.95 3.99
N ALA A 160 8.02 -7.85 4.88
CA ALA A 160 7.62 -9.20 4.51
C ALA A 160 6.36 -9.24 3.64
N THR A 161 6.34 -10.13 2.65
CA THR A 161 5.18 -10.37 1.79
C THR A 161 4.00 -10.90 2.59
N ARG A 162 2.84 -10.25 2.46
CA ARG A 162 1.57 -10.70 3.04
C ARG A 162 0.48 -10.74 1.96
N ALA A 163 -0.43 -11.67 2.10
CA ALA A 163 -1.63 -11.67 1.28
C ALA A 163 -2.52 -10.48 1.62
N PHE A 164 -2.94 -9.74 0.60
CA PHE A 164 -4.03 -8.78 0.65
C PHE A 164 -5.24 -9.43 -0.02
N ALA A 165 -6.30 -9.60 0.71
CA ALA A 165 -7.49 -10.27 0.23
C ALA A 165 -8.59 -9.25 -0.05
N LEU A 166 -9.31 -9.42 -1.17
CA LEU A 166 -10.43 -8.59 -1.62
C LEU A 166 -11.63 -9.49 -1.89
N ARG A 167 -12.84 -9.05 -1.54
CA ARG A 167 -14.09 -9.73 -1.91
C ARG A 167 -15.22 -8.70 -2.09
N PRO A 168 -16.26 -9.03 -2.85
CA PRO A 168 -17.46 -8.23 -2.86
C PRO A 168 -18.05 -8.09 -1.45
N ARG A 169 -18.60 -6.92 -1.13
CA ARG A 169 -19.34 -6.69 0.12
C ARG A 169 -20.52 -7.64 0.19
N GLY A 170 -20.74 -8.22 1.35
CA GLY A 170 -21.75 -9.27 1.55
C GLY A 170 -21.24 -10.68 1.26
N GLY A 171 -19.98 -10.83 0.85
CA GLY A 171 -19.35 -12.13 0.64
C GLY A 171 -19.18 -12.50 -0.82
N GLY A 172 -18.68 -13.72 -1.05
CA GLY A 172 -18.39 -14.25 -2.38
C GLY A 172 -16.94 -14.67 -2.55
N ARG A 173 -16.54 -14.96 -3.79
CA ARG A 173 -15.18 -15.41 -4.12
C ARG A 173 -14.19 -14.28 -3.82
N SER A 174 -13.19 -14.57 -3.01
CA SER A 174 -12.12 -13.61 -2.69
C SER A 174 -10.96 -13.71 -3.69
N LEU A 175 -10.44 -12.55 -4.08
CA LEU A 175 -9.13 -12.40 -4.73
C LEU A 175 -8.07 -12.35 -3.63
N ARG A 176 -6.90 -12.92 -3.89
CA ARG A 176 -5.74 -12.82 -2.99
C ARG A 176 -4.55 -12.33 -3.80
N LEU A 177 -4.06 -11.15 -3.45
CA LEU A 177 -2.92 -10.50 -4.09
C LEU A 177 -1.75 -10.57 -3.12
N PRO A 178 -0.59 -11.10 -3.51
CA PRO A 178 0.61 -10.92 -2.72
C PRO A 178 0.95 -9.43 -2.71
N GLN A 179 1.30 -8.91 -1.55
CA GLN A 179 1.83 -7.56 -1.39
C GLN A 179 3.23 -7.68 -0.83
N SER A 180 4.20 -7.49 -1.70
CA SER A 180 5.61 -7.63 -1.41
C SER A 180 6.27 -6.29 -1.08
N HIS A 181 7.55 -6.33 -0.77
CA HIS A 181 8.35 -5.14 -0.47
C HIS A 181 8.42 -4.20 -1.68
N GLY A 182 8.00 -2.96 -1.49
CA GLY A 182 7.98 -1.93 -2.54
C GLY A 182 6.76 -1.94 -3.45
N ASP A 183 5.82 -2.89 -3.29
CA ASP A 183 4.61 -2.96 -4.12
C ASP A 183 3.61 -1.86 -3.75
N LEU A 184 3.00 -1.27 -4.77
CA LEU A 184 1.88 -0.35 -4.66
C LEU A 184 0.59 -1.03 -5.11
N LEU A 185 -0.45 -0.91 -4.32
CA LEU A 185 -1.83 -1.27 -4.65
C LEU A 185 -2.70 -0.03 -4.49
N VAL A 186 -3.46 0.32 -5.52
CA VAL A 186 -4.48 1.38 -5.45
C VAL A 186 -5.85 0.75 -5.64
N MET A 187 -6.76 1.05 -4.73
CA MET A 187 -8.18 0.70 -4.83
C MET A 187 -8.96 1.96 -5.18
N GLY A 188 -9.71 1.95 -6.28
CA GLY A 188 -10.40 3.14 -6.76
C GLY A 188 -11.86 2.93 -7.14
N GLY A 189 -12.51 4.03 -7.49
CA GLY A 189 -13.92 4.07 -7.82
C GLY A 189 -14.80 3.69 -6.63
N SER A 190 -15.77 2.84 -6.85
CA SER A 190 -16.70 2.39 -5.81
C SER A 190 -16.10 1.33 -4.87
N CYS A 191 -14.80 1.02 -4.96
CA CYS A 191 -14.19 -0.12 -4.28
C CYS A 191 -14.44 -0.11 -2.77
N GLN A 192 -14.32 1.04 -2.10
CA GLN A 192 -14.52 1.14 -0.66
C GLN A 192 -15.97 0.90 -0.21
N ARG A 193 -16.94 1.12 -1.10
CA ARG A 193 -18.38 0.90 -0.84
C ARG A 193 -18.83 -0.51 -1.19
N THR A 194 -18.31 -1.07 -2.28
CA THR A 194 -18.81 -2.30 -2.89
C THR A 194 -17.94 -3.52 -2.62
N TRP A 195 -16.72 -3.30 -2.15
CA TRP A 195 -15.77 -4.37 -1.80
C TRP A 195 -15.30 -4.25 -0.35
N GLU A 196 -14.82 -5.35 0.18
CA GLU A 196 -14.13 -5.44 1.46
C GLU A 196 -12.73 -6.00 1.24
N HIS A 197 -11.80 -5.58 2.10
CA HIS A 197 -10.43 -6.08 2.06
C HIS A 197 -9.96 -6.53 3.44
N ALA A 198 -8.95 -7.38 3.46
CA ALA A 198 -8.37 -7.95 4.67
C ALA A 198 -6.89 -8.29 4.48
N VAL A 199 -6.15 -8.31 5.58
CA VAL A 199 -4.84 -8.97 5.67
C VAL A 199 -5.01 -10.16 6.61
N PRO A 200 -5.19 -11.39 6.08
CA PRO A 200 -5.45 -12.56 6.90
C PRO A 200 -4.24 -12.97 7.72
N LYS A 201 -4.47 -13.63 8.85
CA LYS A 201 -3.41 -14.31 9.61
C LYS A 201 -2.76 -15.39 8.76
N THR A 202 -1.50 -15.69 9.05
CA THR A 202 -0.77 -16.79 8.42
C THR A 202 0.04 -17.55 9.46
N ALA A 203 0.01 -18.88 9.34
CA ALA A 203 0.86 -19.76 10.15
C ALA A 203 2.29 -19.90 9.58
N LYS A 204 2.52 -19.40 8.35
CA LYS A 204 3.86 -19.41 7.77
C LYS A 204 4.74 -18.42 8.53
N PRO A 205 5.98 -18.79 8.89
CA PRO A 205 6.94 -17.84 9.45
C PRO A 205 7.07 -16.63 8.52
N THR A 206 6.89 -15.44 9.07
CA THR A 206 7.00 -14.20 8.32
C THR A 206 7.51 -13.09 9.24
N GLY A 207 8.32 -12.22 8.68
CA GLY A 207 8.85 -11.04 9.35
C GLY A 207 7.82 -9.89 9.40
N PRO A 208 8.26 -8.74 9.92
CA PRO A 208 7.42 -7.56 10.00
C PRO A 208 7.12 -6.97 8.62
N ARG A 209 5.91 -6.37 8.51
CA ARG A 209 5.44 -5.64 7.33
C ARG A 209 4.83 -4.30 7.76
N ILE A 210 5.19 -3.24 7.06
CA ILE A 210 4.52 -1.96 7.15
C ILE A 210 3.60 -1.80 5.94
N SER A 211 2.35 -1.38 6.18
CA SER A 211 1.42 -0.90 5.16
C SER A 211 1.26 0.60 5.33
N ILE A 212 1.57 1.38 4.28
CA ILE A 212 1.42 2.83 4.23
C ILE A 212 0.21 3.13 3.35
N GLN A 213 -0.83 3.75 3.93
CA GLN A 213 -2.12 3.93 3.27
C GLN A 213 -2.40 5.42 3.11
N PHE A 214 -2.35 5.91 1.87
CA PHE A 214 -2.68 7.29 1.53
C PHE A 214 -4.17 7.39 1.19
N ARG A 215 -4.84 8.39 1.74
CA ARG A 215 -6.25 8.66 1.56
C ARG A 215 -6.51 10.13 1.24
N PRO A 216 -7.53 10.44 0.44
CA PRO A 216 -8.01 11.80 0.29
C PRO A 216 -8.71 12.27 1.58
N ARG A 217 -9.20 13.49 1.55
CA ARG A 217 -9.87 14.10 2.69
C ARG A 217 -11.12 13.32 3.09
N ASP A 218 -11.33 13.16 4.41
CA ASP A 218 -12.53 12.53 5.01
C ASP A 218 -12.81 11.08 4.56
N VAL A 219 -11.77 10.33 4.19
CA VAL A 219 -11.82 8.89 3.89
C VAL A 219 -11.13 8.12 5.02
N ARG A 220 -11.85 7.18 5.66
CA ARG A 220 -11.37 6.36 6.78
C ARG A 220 -11.92 4.95 6.73
#